data_5f3f3069c53455864e00106e40d82842
#
_entry.id   5f3f3069c53455864e00106e40d82842
#
_cell.length_a   1.000
_cell.length_b   1.000
_cell.length_c   1.000
_cell.angle_alpha   90.00
_cell.angle_beta   90.00
_cell.angle_gamma   90.00
#
_symmetry.space_group_name_H-M   'P 1'
#
loop_
_entity.id
_entity.type
_entity.pdbx_description
1 polymer ?
#
loop_
_entity_poly.entity_id
_entity_poly.type
_entity_poly.pdbx_seq_one_letter_code
_entity_poly.pdbx_strand_id
1 'polypeptide(L)'
;MIETRFKKMDIGEIPKDWEIDIIGNLCKTASGGTPSRSNLSFYNGDIKWFTTGELNDGYLYDSIEHINKEALNNSSAKLFDTGTVLMALYGATIGKLGVLTQAATTNQACCAFEHSSILSLYLFYYLLFKRKAIIELGCGAGQPNISQDIIKSILLFYPSNKEEQQRIVTCLNDIDTLLSILDKKIEKKNLIKQGALQQLLTGEKRLEGFNKPWIEKRLGDMSTMNSGGTPSSKVQAFYNGGIPFLSISDMTAQGKYIYSTEKKISELGLINSSARIVNKGTILYAMYASLGKCSISAIKMAISQAVLGINVNTAILDNVFLYYYLSFIENKVVAMGQTGTQSNLSKELVQNFVLKIPVDLTEQIAIATILSDMDAEIEALETKRSKYEQVKQGMMQQLLTGKIRLID
;
A
#
# COMPACT_ATOMS: atom_id res chain seq x y z
N MET A 1 -36.61 12.03 -14.24
CA MET A 1 -36.13 11.09 -13.18
C MET A 1 -37.33 10.26 -12.75
N ILE A 2 -37.23 8.95 -12.91
CA ILE A 2 -38.27 8.03 -12.42
C ILE A 2 -38.15 8.00 -10.89
N GLU A 3 -39.21 8.30 -10.19
CA GLU A 3 -39.28 8.24 -8.73
C GLU A 3 -39.10 6.78 -8.29
N THR A 4 -37.93 6.45 -7.71
CA THR A 4 -37.66 5.08 -7.25
C THR A 4 -38.54 4.76 -6.04
N ARG A 5 -39.48 3.85 -6.19
CA ARG A 5 -40.27 3.35 -5.07
C ARG A 5 -39.53 2.24 -4.36
N PHE A 6 -39.30 2.41 -3.05
CA PHE A 6 -38.62 1.44 -2.22
C PHE A 6 -39.60 0.52 -1.48
N LYS A 7 -39.18 -0.72 -1.24
CA LYS A 7 -39.80 -1.64 -0.30
C LYS A 7 -38.89 -1.78 0.93
N LYS A 8 -39.51 -1.64 2.10
CA LYS A 8 -38.79 -1.76 3.39
C LYS A 8 -38.71 -3.23 3.78
N MET A 9 -37.52 -3.69 4.12
CA MET A 9 -37.25 -5.04 4.56
C MET A 9 -36.40 -5.00 5.84
N ASP A 10 -36.34 -6.09 6.58
CA ASP A 10 -35.50 -6.19 7.80
C ASP A 10 -34.01 -5.89 7.56
N ILE A 11 -33.56 -6.00 6.30
CA ILE A 11 -32.20 -5.80 5.82
C ILE A 11 -31.96 -4.43 5.17
N GLY A 12 -32.97 -3.52 5.17
CA GLY A 12 -32.91 -2.17 4.59
C GLY A 12 -33.94 -1.92 3.48
N GLU A 13 -33.84 -0.75 2.86
CA GLU A 13 -34.71 -0.34 1.75
C GLU A 13 -34.08 -0.70 0.42
N ILE A 14 -34.82 -1.36 -0.46
CA ILE A 14 -34.43 -1.73 -1.82
C ILE A 14 -35.50 -1.29 -2.82
N PRO A 15 -35.15 -1.03 -4.10
CA PRO A 15 -36.13 -0.72 -5.12
C PRO A 15 -37.22 -1.81 -5.24
N LYS A 16 -38.47 -1.43 -5.47
CA LYS A 16 -39.61 -2.39 -5.53
C LYS A 16 -39.48 -3.40 -6.66
N ASP A 17 -38.87 -3.00 -7.76
CA ASP A 17 -38.64 -3.78 -8.99
C ASP A 17 -37.37 -4.62 -8.97
N TRP A 18 -36.56 -4.50 -7.90
CA TRP A 18 -35.40 -5.39 -7.70
C TRP A 18 -35.85 -6.72 -7.09
N GLU A 19 -35.16 -7.75 -7.49
CA GLU A 19 -35.30 -9.09 -6.97
C GLU A 19 -34.37 -9.37 -5.82
N ILE A 20 -34.74 -10.34 -5.01
CA ILE A 20 -33.94 -10.83 -3.87
C ILE A 20 -33.95 -12.34 -3.96
N ASP A 21 -32.79 -12.93 -3.94
CA ASP A 21 -32.65 -14.37 -3.82
C ASP A 21 -31.35 -14.73 -3.11
N ILE A 22 -31.21 -15.95 -2.68
CA ILE A 22 -29.96 -16.47 -2.15
C ILE A 22 -29.02 -16.85 -3.29
N ILE A 23 -27.71 -16.71 -3.06
CA ILE A 23 -26.70 -17.03 -4.07
C ILE A 23 -26.83 -18.47 -4.57
N GLY A 24 -27.20 -19.43 -3.69
CA GLY A 24 -27.39 -20.81 -4.05
C GLY A 24 -28.49 -21.09 -5.08
N ASN A 25 -29.48 -20.19 -5.22
CA ASN A 25 -30.49 -20.27 -6.26
C ASN A 25 -30.04 -19.61 -7.57
N LEU A 26 -29.17 -18.59 -7.46
CA LEU A 26 -28.72 -17.78 -8.59
C LEU A 26 -27.56 -18.40 -9.34
N CYS A 27 -26.71 -19.18 -8.67
CA CYS A 27 -25.57 -19.83 -9.29
C CYS A 27 -25.20 -21.14 -8.59
N LYS A 28 -24.48 -22.00 -9.31
CA LYS A 28 -23.86 -23.18 -8.71
C LYS A 28 -22.51 -22.78 -8.11
N THR A 29 -22.20 -23.33 -6.93
CA THR A 29 -20.90 -23.19 -6.33
C THR A 29 -20.12 -24.47 -6.40
N ALA A 30 -18.83 -24.39 -6.70
CA ALA A 30 -17.93 -25.53 -6.74
C ALA A 30 -16.56 -25.15 -6.16
N SER A 31 -15.91 -26.11 -5.51
CA SER A 31 -14.50 -25.96 -5.15
C SER A 31 -13.62 -26.58 -6.20
N GLY A 32 -12.44 -26.01 -6.36
CA GLY A 32 -11.36 -26.64 -7.11
C GLY A 32 -10.76 -27.84 -6.37
N GLY A 33 -9.58 -28.23 -6.76
CA GLY A 33 -8.83 -29.33 -6.17
C GLY A 33 -7.34 -29.18 -6.33
N THR A 34 -6.58 -29.88 -5.50
CA THR A 34 -5.12 -29.91 -5.55
C THR A 34 -4.66 -31.27 -6.05
N PRO A 35 -4.04 -31.34 -7.23
CA PRO A 35 -3.38 -32.59 -7.68
C PRO A 35 -2.29 -33.00 -6.70
N SER A 36 -1.97 -34.30 -6.68
CA SER A 36 -0.96 -34.81 -5.75
C SER A 36 0.39 -34.14 -5.92
N ARG A 37 0.87 -33.50 -4.86
CA ARG A 37 2.19 -32.85 -4.83
C ARG A 37 3.36 -33.84 -4.92
N SER A 38 3.14 -35.10 -4.64
CA SER A 38 4.15 -36.15 -4.80
C SER A 38 4.46 -36.50 -6.28
N ASN A 39 3.54 -36.14 -7.19
CA ASN A 39 3.75 -36.31 -8.63
C ASN A 39 4.04 -34.92 -9.26
N LEU A 40 5.33 -34.60 -9.35
CA LEU A 40 5.79 -33.34 -9.93
C LEU A 40 5.43 -33.17 -11.41
N SER A 41 5.23 -34.30 -12.15
CA SER A 41 4.84 -34.22 -13.55
C SER A 41 3.46 -33.57 -13.75
N PHE A 42 2.58 -33.62 -12.76
CA PHE A 42 1.26 -32.98 -12.78
C PHE A 42 1.32 -31.45 -12.91
N TYR A 43 2.43 -30.86 -12.48
CA TYR A 43 2.64 -29.42 -12.48
C TYR A 43 3.50 -28.92 -13.65
N ASN A 44 3.64 -29.76 -14.69
CA ASN A 44 4.34 -29.41 -15.92
C ASN A 44 3.34 -29.42 -17.09
N GLY A 45 2.43 -28.43 -17.11
CA GLY A 45 1.38 -28.31 -18.11
C GLY A 45 1.10 -26.86 -18.50
N ASP A 46 -0.01 -26.68 -19.22
CA ASP A 46 -0.47 -25.41 -19.76
C ASP A 46 -1.82 -24.93 -19.17
N ILE A 47 -2.45 -25.75 -18.33
CA ILE A 47 -3.71 -25.42 -17.68
C ILE A 47 -3.41 -24.60 -16.41
N LYS A 48 -3.86 -23.37 -16.36
CA LYS A 48 -3.69 -22.49 -15.21
C LYS A 48 -4.33 -23.07 -13.97
N TRP A 49 -3.61 -23.01 -12.84
CA TRP A 49 -4.07 -23.52 -11.56
C TRP A 49 -3.84 -22.45 -10.47
N PHE A 50 -4.92 -21.75 -10.13
CA PHE A 50 -4.88 -20.66 -9.17
C PHE A 50 -5.00 -21.12 -7.73
N THR A 51 -4.23 -20.51 -6.85
CA THR A 51 -4.38 -20.61 -5.41
C THR A 51 -5.07 -19.37 -4.84
N THR A 52 -5.57 -19.43 -3.60
CA THR A 52 -6.18 -18.27 -2.93
C THR A 52 -5.23 -17.09 -2.78
N GLY A 53 -3.91 -17.33 -2.73
CA GLY A 53 -2.89 -16.29 -2.64
C GLY A 53 -2.80 -15.38 -3.88
N GLU A 54 -3.28 -15.87 -5.02
CA GLU A 54 -3.23 -15.18 -6.30
C GLU A 54 -4.49 -14.35 -6.59
N LEU A 55 -5.55 -14.49 -5.76
CA LEU A 55 -6.76 -13.69 -5.90
C LEU A 55 -6.47 -12.23 -5.49
N ASN A 56 -6.70 -11.31 -6.43
CA ASN A 56 -6.27 -9.93 -6.35
C ASN A 56 -7.39 -8.87 -6.40
N ASP A 57 -8.66 -9.32 -6.26
CA ASP A 57 -9.85 -8.49 -6.40
C ASP A 57 -10.06 -7.88 -7.79
N GLY A 58 -9.64 -8.61 -8.81
CA GLY A 58 -9.70 -8.22 -10.21
C GLY A 58 -9.64 -9.39 -11.16
N TYR A 59 -9.25 -9.12 -12.40
CA TYR A 59 -9.09 -10.13 -13.42
C TYR A 59 -7.81 -10.96 -13.22
N LEU A 60 -7.93 -12.27 -13.39
CA LEU A 60 -6.85 -13.25 -13.28
C LEU A 60 -6.36 -13.64 -14.67
N TYR A 61 -5.18 -13.16 -15.03
CA TYR A 61 -4.61 -13.35 -16.38
C TYR A 61 -3.70 -14.57 -16.45
N ASP A 62 -2.90 -14.84 -15.43
CA ASP A 62 -1.99 -15.97 -15.36
C ASP A 62 -1.81 -16.47 -13.94
N SER A 63 -1.44 -17.73 -13.77
CA SER A 63 -1.17 -18.37 -12.49
C SER A 63 0.31 -18.68 -12.34
N ILE A 64 0.78 -18.74 -11.11
CA ILE A 64 2.17 -19.08 -10.78
C ILE A 64 2.45 -20.55 -11.18
N GLU A 65 1.48 -21.44 -10.95
CA GLU A 65 1.59 -22.85 -11.27
C GLU A 65 0.58 -23.24 -12.33
N HIS A 66 0.97 -24.21 -13.17
CA HIS A 66 0.13 -24.78 -14.21
C HIS A 66 0.06 -26.30 -14.02
N ILE A 67 -1.06 -26.90 -14.36
CA ILE A 67 -1.23 -28.35 -14.33
C ILE A 67 -1.45 -28.90 -15.74
N ASN A 68 -1.19 -30.16 -15.93
CA ASN A 68 -1.45 -30.85 -17.19
C ASN A 68 -2.81 -31.57 -17.20
N LYS A 69 -3.21 -32.11 -18.36
CA LYS A 69 -4.45 -32.85 -18.52
C LYS A 69 -4.52 -34.11 -17.66
N GLU A 70 -3.38 -34.75 -17.42
CA GLU A 70 -3.30 -35.93 -16.58
C GLU A 70 -3.64 -35.58 -15.12
N ALA A 71 -3.09 -34.49 -14.61
CA ALA A 71 -3.42 -33.94 -13.28
C ALA A 71 -4.91 -33.61 -13.16
N LEU A 72 -5.50 -33.01 -14.19
CA LEU A 72 -6.93 -32.67 -14.20
C LEU A 72 -7.80 -33.94 -14.14
N ASN A 73 -7.43 -34.98 -14.89
CA ASN A 73 -8.19 -36.22 -14.95
C ASN A 73 -8.01 -37.15 -13.72
N ASN A 74 -6.86 -37.04 -13.04
CA ASN A 74 -6.48 -37.92 -11.91
C ASN A 74 -6.52 -37.19 -10.55
N SER A 75 -7.25 -36.07 -10.45
CA SER A 75 -7.42 -35.33 -9.20
C SER A 75 -8.83 -34.77 -9.05
N SER A 76 -9.08 -34.10 -7.94
CA SER A 76 -10.32 -33.36 -7.71
C SER A 76 -10.32 -31.97 -8.36
N ALA A 77 -9.27 -31.58 -9.08
CA ALA A 77 -9.23 -30.32 -9.82
C ALA A 77 -10.35 -30.26 -10.86
N LYS A 78 -10.97 -29.08 -10.98
CA LYS A 78 -12.05 -28.83 -11.94
C LYS A 78 -11.66 -27.68 -12.84
N LEU A 79 -11.99 -27.78 -14.11
CA LEU A 79 -11.85 -26.69 -15.06
C LEU A 79 -13.08 -25.81 -14.98
N PHE A 80 -12.87 -24.51 -14.75
CA PHE A 80 -13.88 -23.47 -14.70
C PHE A 80 -13.78 -22.59 -15.94
N ASP A 81 -14.91 -22.13 -16.44
CA ASP A 81 -14.97 -21.33 -17.67
C ASP A 81 -14.50 -19.88 -17.47
N THR A 82 -14.19 -19.24 -18.58
CA THR A 82 -13.94 -17.79 -18.65
C THR A 82 -15.10 -17.01 -18.03
N GLY A 83 -14.80 -15.95 -17.28
CA GLY A 83 -15.79 -15.13 -16.59
C GLY A 83 -16.27 -15.69 -15.25
N THR A 84 -15.82 -16.89 -14.85
CA THR A 84 -16.13 -17.46 -13.54
C THR A 84 -15.54 -16.58 -12.44
N VAL A 85 -16.35 -16.21 -11.47
CA VAL A 85 -15.92 -15.53 -10.26
C VAL A 85 -15.38 -16.56 -9.28
N LEU A 86 -14.25 -16.25 -8.66
CA LEU A 86 -13.62 -17.06 -7.62
C LEU A 86 -13.60 -16.30 -6.30
N MET A 87 -13.75 -17.01 -5.17
CA MET A 87 -13.64 -16.44 -3.82
C MET A 87 -12.80 -17.34 -2.91
N ALA A 88 -11.86 -16.77 -2.18
CA ALA A 88 -11.10 -17.48 -1.16
C ALA A 88 -11.97 -17.75 0.07
N LEU A 89 -12.07 -19.04 0.46
CA LEU A 89 -12.95 -19.49 1.56
C LEU A 89 -12.26 -19.39 2.93
N TYR A 90 -10.93 -19.52 2.99
CA TYR A 90 -10.17 -19.54 4.24
C TYR A 90 -8.72 -19.10 4.05
N GLY A 91 -7.99 -18.98 5.17
CA GLY A 91 -6.59 -18.55 5.19
C GLY A 91 -6.42 -17.03 5.22
N ALA A 92 -5.18 -16.56 5.00
CA ALA A 92 -4.83 -15.15 5.08
C ALA A 92 -5.55 -14.27 4.01
N THR A 93 -6.06 -14.89 2.95
CA THR A 93 -6.73 -14.24 1.82
C THR A 93 -8.24 -14.44 1.83
N ILE A 94 -8.82 -14.86 2.96
CA ILE A 94 -10.27 -15.10 3.11
C ILE A 94 -11.09 -13.91 2.55
N GLY A 95 -12.09 -14.22 1.74
CA GLY A 95 -12.95 -13.21 1.10
C GLY A 95 -12.35 -12.50 -0.12
N LYS A 96 -11.08 -12.75 -0.47
CA LYS A 96 -10.50 -12.24 -1.72
C LYS A 96 -11.21 -12.84 -2.93
N LEU A 97 -11.37 -12.04 -3.96
CA LEU A 97 -12.08 -12.40 -5.19
C LEU A 97 -11.15 -12.40 -6.41
N GLY A 98 -11.56 -13.09 -7.46
CA GLY A 98 -10.94 -13.03 -8.77
C GLY A 98 -11.93 -13.37 -9.87
N VAL A 99 -11.68 -12.92 -11.09
CA VAL A 99 -12.48 -13.22 -12.28
C VAL A 99 -11.57 -13.86 -13.32
N LEU A 100 -11.89 -15.07 -13.75
CA LEU A 100 -11.11 -15.80 -14.74
C LEU A 100 -11.22 -15.13 -16.12
N THR A 101 -10.07 -14.82 -16.74
CA THR A 101 -10.03 -14.28 -18.11
C THR A 101 -10.00 -15.34 -19.18
N GLN A 102 -9.72 -16.58 -18.77
CA GLN A 102 -9.76 -17.79 -19.60
C GLN A 102 -10.09 -19.00 -18.73
N ALA A 103 -10.41 -20.14 -19.35
CA ALA A 103 -10.67 -21.36 -18.60
C ALA A 103 -9.45 -21.75 -17.76
N ALA A 104 -9.68 -22.05 -16.48
CA ALA A 104 -8.62 -22.36 -15.52
C ALA A 104 -9.13 -23.28 -14.39
N THR A 105 -8.19 -23.78 -13.62
CA THR A 105 -8.45 -24.61 -12.44
C THR A 105 -8.03 -23.86 -11.17
N THR A 106 -8.48 -24.35 -10.00
CA THR A 106 -8.13 -23.75 -8.71
C THR A 106 -7.86 -24.82 -7.66
N ASN A 107 -7.26 -24.43 -6.54
CA ASN A 107 -7.18 -25.29 -5.37
C ASN A 107 -8.55 -25.39 -4.66
N GLN A 108 -8.67 -26.30 -3.70
CA GLN A 108 -9.91 -26.54 -2.93
C GLN A 108 -10.31 -25.37 -2.01
N ALA A 109 -9.41 -24.41 -1.76
CA ALA A 109 -9.68 -23.24 -0.92
C ALA A 109 -10.41 -22.12 -1.69
N CYS A 110 -10.55 -22.25 -3.00
CA CYS A 110 -11.33 -21.35 -3.83
C CYS A 110 -12.75 -21.90 -4.05
N CYS A 111 -13.76 -21.04 -3.88
CA CYS A 111 -15.11 -21.25 -4.34
C CYS A 111 -15.29 -20.60 -5.72
N ALA A 112 -15.67 -21.35 -6.70
CA ALA A 112 -16.07 -20.86 -8.03
C ALA A 112 -17.59 -20.74 -8.11
N PHE A 113 -18.05 -19.68 -8.79
CA PHE A 113 -19.46 -19.38 -9.02
C PHE A 113 -19.79 -19.64 -10.50
N GLU A 114 -20.45 -20.73 -10.78
CA GLU A 114 -20.76 -21.21 -12.13
C GLU A 114 -22.24 -21.02 -12.49
N HIS A 115 -22.56 -20.97 -13.76
CA HIS A 115 -23.94 -20.96 -14.28
C HIS A 115 -24.86 -19.90 -13.62
N SER A 116 -24.34 -18.70 -13.47
CA SER A 116 -25.08 -17.62 -12.83
C SER A 116 -26.25 -17.12 -13.69
N SER A 117 -27.43 -16.97 -13.09
CA SER A 117 -28.59 -16.32 -13.73
C SER A 117 -28.45 -14.79 -13.82
N ILE A 118 -27.53 -14.21 -13.03
CA ILE A 118 -27.17 -12.80 -13.07
C ILE A 118 -25.80 -12.63 -13.75
N LEU A 119 -25.41 -11.39 -14.09
CA LEU A 119 -24.09 -11.13 -14.65
C LEU A 119 -22.99 -11.48 -13.65
N SER A 120 -22.00 -12.25 -14.07
CA SER A 120 -20.86 -12.68 -13.20
C SER A 120 -20.15 -11.48 -12.58
N LEU A 121 -19.93 -10.40 -13.34
CA LEU A 121 -19.31 -9.18 -12.80
C LEU A 121 -20.21 -8.42 -11.81
N TYR A 122 -21.55 -8.51 -11.95
CA TYR A 122 -22.47 -7.97 -10.94
C TYR A 122 -22.32 -8.75 -9.63
N LEU A 123 -22.28 -10.07 -9.71
CA LEU A 123 -21.99 -10.95 -8.56
C LEU A 123 -20.64 -10.63 -7.94
N PHE A 124 -19.58 -10.45 -8.75
CA PHE A 124 -18.26 -10.07 -8.28
C PHE A 124 -18.29 -8.78 -7.45
N TYR A 125 -18.89 -7.70 -7.97
CA TYR A 125 -18.99 -6.43 -7.25
C TYR A 125 -19.86 -6.52 -6.01
N TYR A 126 -20.94 -7.30 -6.06
CA TYR A 126 -21.79 -7.52 -4.89
C TYR A 126 -21.05 -8.26 -3.77
N LEU A 127 -20.32 -9.32 -4.08
CA LEU A 127 -19.49 -10.05 -3.13
C LEU A 127 -18.38 -9.16 -2.57
N LEU A 128 -17.76 -8.34 -3.42
CA LEU A 128 -16.76 -7.36 -3.00
C LEU A 128 -17.34 -6.35 -2.01
N PHE A 129 -18.52 -5.81 -2.29
CA PHE A 129 -19.25 -4.88 -1.44
C PHE A 129 -19.63 -5.51 -0.09
N LYS A 130 -20.09 -6.76 -0.09
CA LYS A 130 -20.52 -7.48 1.11
C LYS A 130 -19.40 -8.21 1.84
N ARG A 131 -18.18 -8.18 1.36
CA ARG A 131 -17.04 -8.97 1.87
C ARG A 131 -16.92 -8.96 3.39
N LYS A 132 -16.95 -7.78 4.01
CA LYS A 132 -16.80 -7.67 5.47
C LYS A 132 -17.89 -8.46 6.20
N ALA A 133 -19.13 -8.29 5.84
CA ALA A 133 -20.25 -9.00 6.41
C ALA A 133 -20.16 -10.53 6.15
N ILE A 134 -19.70 -10.93 4.96
CA ILE A 134 -19.52 -12.35 4.61
C ILE A 134 -18.42 -12.99 5.49
N ILE A 135 -17.31 -12.31 5.71
CA ILE A 135 -16.23 -12.79 6.58
C ILE A 135 -16.73 -12.92 8.02
N GLU A 136 -17.51 -11.96 8.51
CA GLU A 136 -18.08 -11.98 9.86
C GLU A 136 -19.01 -13.20 10.07
N LEU A 137 -19.75 -13.65 9.03
CA LEU A 137 -20.55 -14.88 9.09
C LEU A 137 -19.69 -16.16 9.23
N GLY A 138 -18.49 -16.14 8.73
CA GLY A 138 -17.53 -17.25 8.84
C GLY A 138 -16.67 -17.24 10.12
N CYS A 139 -16.79 -16.21 10.95
CA CYS A 139 -16.03 -16.07 12.19
C CYS A 139 -16.71 -16.86 13.32
N GLY A 140 -16.26 -18.11 13.53
CA GLY A 140 -16.53 -18.89 14.73
C GLY A 140 -15.45 -18.72 15.79
N ALA A 141 -15.39 -19.62 16.78
CA ALA A 141 -14.38 -19.60 17.85
C ALA A 141 -12.93 -19.94 17.42
N GLY A 142 -12.68 -20.14 16.13
CA GLY A 142 -11.38 -20.50 15.54
C GLY A 142 -10.95 -19.57 14.39
N GLN A 143 -10.07 -20.05 13.52
CA GLN A 143 -9.70 -19.31 12.31
C GLN A 143 -10.94 -19.07 11.42
N PRO A 144 -11.14 -17.87 10.89
CA PRO A 144 -12.25 -17.58 9.99
C PRO A 144 -12.26 -18.55 8.80
N ASN A 145 -13.41 -19.19 8.57
CA ASN A 145 -13.63 -20.12 7.48
C ASN A 145 -15.06 -19.94 6.94
N ILE A 146 -15.17 -19.60 5.66
CA ILE A 146 -16.45 -19.42 4.99
C ILE A 146 -16.78 -20.73 4.27
N SER A 147 -17.79 -21.47 4.75
CA SER A 147 -18.25 -22.66 4.04
C SER A 147 -19.02 -22.30 2.77
N GLN A 148 -19.10 -23.24 1.82
CA GLN A 148 -19.96 -23.04 0.64
C GLN A 148 -21.45 -22.86 1.03
N ASP A 149 -21.90 -23.45 2.13
CA ASP A 149 -23.29 -23.31 2.57
C ASP A 149 -23.57 -21.92 3.11
N ILE A 150 -22.59 -21.29 3.81
CA ILE A 150 -22.67 -19.86 4.15
C ILE A 150 -22.77 -19.03 2.88
N ILE A 151 -21.92 -19.27 1.88
CA ILE A 151 -21.95 -18.54 0.60
C ILE A 151 -23.32 -18.69 -0.08
N LYS A 152 -23.86 -19.91 -0.19
CA LYS A 152 -25.17 -20.18 -0.81
C LYS A 152 -26.30 -19.48 -0.09
N SER A 153 -26.24 -19.28 1.23
CA SER A 153 -27.26 -18.63 2.03
C SER A 153 -27.24 -17.10 1.98
N ILE A 154 -26.22 -16.49 1.38
CA ILE A 154 -26.11 -15.03 1.28
C ILE A 154 -27.23 -14.49 0.40
N LEU A 155 -28.01 -13.55 0.94
CA LEU A 155 -29.00 -12.80 0.19
C LEU A 155 -28.34 -11.82 -0.75
N LEU A 156 -28.76 -11.81 -2.00
CA LEU A 156 -28.31 -10.93 -3.04
C LEU A 156 -29.49 -10.12 -3.59
N PHE A 157 -29.30 -8.80 -3.71
CA PHE A 157 -30.29 -7.89 -4.31
C PHE A 157 -29.80 -7.50 -5.69
N TYR A 158 -30.66 -7.55 -6.66
CA TYR A 158 -30.26 -7.27 -8.04
C TYR A 158 -31.42 -6.72 -8.87
N PRO A 159 -31.13 -5.86 -9.86
CA PRO A 159 -32.11 -5.49 -10.86
C PRO A 159 -32.54 -6.73 -11.64
N SER A 160 -33.84 -6.93 -11.83
CA SER A 160 -34.35 -7.95 -12.75
C SER A 160 -33.97 -7.67 -14.21
N ASN A 161 -33.82 -6.39 -14.57
CA ASN A 161 -33.33 -5.97 -15.88
C ASN A 161 -31.80 -6.14 -15.98
N LYS A 162 -31.36 -7.01 -16.89
CA LYS A 162 -29.93 -7.24 -17.17
C LYS A 162 -29.21 -6.01 -17.75
N GLU A 163 -29.89 -5.10 -18.40
CA GLU A 163 -29.31 -3.86 -18.89
C GLU A 163 -28.88 -2.95 -17.73
N GLU A 164 -29.69 -2.85 -16.69
CA GLU A 164 -29.30 -2.12 -15.49
C GLU A 164 -28.12 -2.80 -14.78
N GLN A 165 -28.11 -4.14 -14.65
CA GLN A 165 -26.95 -4.87 -14.14
C GLN A 165 -25.69 -4.51 -14.95
N GLN A 166 -25.82 -4.50 -16.29
CA GLN A 166 -24.67 -4.18 -17.19
C GLN A 166 -24.20 -2.73 -17.01
N ARG A 167 -25.11 -1.76 -16.89
CA ARG A 167 -24.75 -0.35 -16.65
C ARG A 167 -24.02 -0.18 -15.31
N ILE A 168 -24.49 -0.84 -14.25
CA ILE A 168 -23.82 -0.85 -12.93
C ILE A 168 -22.41 -1.43 -13.06
N VAL A 169 -22.28 -2.59 -13.70
CA VAL A 169 -21.00 -3.26 -13.93
C VAL A 169 -20.06 -2.35 -14.72
N THR A 170 -20.53 -1.72 -15.78
CA THR A 170 -19.71 -0.82 -16.62
C THR A 170 -19.17 0.34 -15.79
N CYS A 171 -20.01 1.03 -15.02
CA CYS A 171 -19.58 2.14 -14.16
C CYS A 171 -18.52 1.70 -13.13
N LEU A 172 -18.67 0.53 -12.50
CA LEU A 172 -17.71 0.02 -11.52
C LEU A 172 -16.41 -0.48 -12.18
N ASN A 173 -16.49 -1.07 -13.36
CA ASN A 173 -15.32 -1.51 -14.10
C ASN A 173 -14.51 -0.34 -14.67
N ASP A 174 -15.17 0.75 -15.04
CA ASP A 174 -14.49 1.97 -15.52
C ASP A 174 -13.65 2.60 -14.41
N ILE A 175 -14.17 2.66 -13.17
CA ILE A 175 -13.40 3.17 -12.03
C ILE A 175 -12.23 2.24 -11.67
N ASP A 176 -12.39 0.91 -11.78
CA ASP A 176 -11.30 -0.05 -11.58
C ASP A 176 -10.21 0.08 -12.64
N THR A 177 -10.61 0.30 -13.88
CA THR A 177 -9.68 0.58 -14.98
C THR A 177 -8.87 1.85 -14.69
N LEU A 178 -9.53 2.92 -14.23
CA LEU A 178 -8.87 4.16 -13.86
C LEU A 178 -7.88 3.98 -12.70
N LEU A 179 -8.26 3.23 -11.67
CA LEU A 179 -7.39 2.89 -10.54
C LEU A 179 -6.16 2.12 -11.01
N SER A 180 -6.33 1.11 -11.87
CA SER A 180 -5.23 0.34 -12.45
C SER A 180 -4.27 1.21 -13.28
N ILE A 181 -4.80 2.16 -14.06
CA ILE A 181 -3.98 3.12 -14.82
C ILE A 181 -3.17 4.02 -13.86
N LEU A 182 -3.78 4.48 -12.77
CA LEU A 182 -3.08 5.28 -11.77
C LEU A 182 -1.98 4.48 -11.07
N ASP A 183 -2.23 3.22 -10.69
CA ASP A 183 -1.21 2.34 -10.08
C ASP A 183 0.00 2.16 -10.98
N LYS A 184 -0.21 1.84 -12.25
CA LYS A 184 0.87 1.72 -13.25
C LYS A 184 1.62 3.04 -13.45
N LYS A 185 0.92 4.18 -13.39
CA LYS A 185 1.55 5.49 -13.53
C LYS A 185 2.42 5.82 -12.33
N ILE A 186 1.95 5.54 -11.11
CA ILE A 186 2.71 5.72 -9.86
C ILE A 186 3.96 4.83 -9.88
N GLU A 187 3.82 3.56 -10.22
CA GLU A 187 4.96 2.63 -10.35
C GLU A 187 6.01 3.16 -11.34
N LYS A 188 5.59 3.55 -12.55
CA LYS A 188 6.48 4.12 -13.56
C LYS A 188 7.20 5.38 -13.05
N LYS A 189 6.49 6.27 -12.33
CA LYS A 189 7.09 7.50 -11.78
C LYS A 189 8.11 7.18 -10.68
N ASN A 190 7.84 6.18 -9.83
CA ASN A 190 8.79 5.71 -8.83
C ASN A 190 10.07 5.15 -9.47
N LEU A 191 9.95 4.34 -10.53
CA LEU A 191 11.12 3.82 -11.27
C LEU A 191 11.94 4.96 -11.91
N ILE A 192 11.29 5.95 -12.51
CA ILE A 192 11.95 7.14 -13.07
C ILE A 192 12.69 7.90 -11.99
N LYS A 193 12.07 8.11 -10.81
CA LYS A 193 12.70 8.78 -9.67
C LYS A 193 13.91 8.00 -9.17
N GLN A 194 13.84 6.67 -9.06
CA GLN A 194 15.00 5.84 -8.68
C GLN A 194 16.17 6.01 -9.65
N GLY A 195 15.91 5.99 -10.96
CA GLY A 195 16.93 6.26 -11.97
C GLY A 195 17.52 7.68 -11.87
N ALA A 196 16.66 8.69 -11.61
CA ALA A 196 17.11 10.07 -11.42
C ALA A 196 17.98 10.24 -10.16
N LEU A 197 17.59 9.60 -9.04
CA LEU A 197 18.40 9.58 -7.81
C LEU A 197 19.79 9.04 -8.09
N GLN A 198 19.89 7.88 -8.75
CA GLN A 198 21.19 7.31 -9.10
C GLN A 198 22.01 8.26 -9.97
N GLN A 199 21.46 8.72 -11.08
CA GLN A 199 22.21 9.53 -12.05
C GLN A 199 22.62 10.89 -11.50
N LEU A 200 21.73 11.58 -10.79
CA LEU A 200 21.95 12.96 -10.34
C LEU A 200 22.77 13.01 -9.04
N LEU A 201 22.60 12.08 -8.11
CA LEU A 201 23.32 12.08 -6.83
C LEU A 201 24.72 11.43 -6.92
N THR A 202 25.01 10.67 -7.96
CA THR A 202 26.36 10.14 -8.23
C THR A 202 27.19 11.06 -9.13
N GLY A 203 26.53 12.00 -9.83
CA GLY A 203 27.14 12.83 -10.84
C GLY A 203 27.40 12.11 -12.18
N GLU A 204 26.82 10.90 -12.39
CA GLU A 204 26.84 10.22 -13.68
C GLU A 204 26.21 11.07 -14.77
N LYS A 205 25.13 11.78 -14.42
CA LYS A 205 24.49 12.77 -15.30
C LYS A 205 24.54 14.13 -14.62
N ARG A 206 25.15 15.10 -15.31
CA ARG A 206 25.20 16.50 -14.87
C ARG A 206 24.03 17.28 -15.47
N LEU A 207 23.54 18.25 -14.72
CA LEU A 207 22.58 19.20 -15.25
C LEU A 207 23.26 20.18 -16.21
N GLU A 208 22.57 20.60 -17.25
CA GLU A 208 23.08 21.55 -18.23
C GLU A 208 23.44 22.88 -17.56
N GLY A 209 24.57 23.46 -17.95
CA GLY A 209 25.08 24.73 -17.39
C GLY A 209 25.98 24.58 -16.15
N PHE A 210 26.08 23.40 -15.56
CA PHE A 210 26.93 23.15 -14.38
C PHE A 210 28.23 22.43 -14.76
N ASN A 211 29.35 23.15 -14.63
CA ASN A 211 30.67 22.63 -15.02
C ASN A 211 31.69 22.57 -13.88
N LYS A 212 31.36 23.12 -12.69
CA LYS A 212 32.29 23.07 -11.53
C LYS A 212 32.49 21.61 -11.07
N PRO A 213 33.67 21.28 -10.50
CA PRO A 213 33.97 19.91 -10.09
C PRO A 213 33.05 19.44 -8.95
N TRP A 214 32.88 18.13 -8.84
CA TRP A 214 32.36 17.47 -7.65
C TRP A 214 33.54 17.10 -6.74
N ILE A 215 33.34 17.25 -5.44
CA ILE A 215 34.35 16.99 -4.43
C ILE A 215 33.87 15.94 -3.44
N GLU A 216 34.80 15.20 -2.88
CA GLU A 216 34.54 14.31 -1.76
C GLU A 216 34.82 15.04 -0.44
N LYS A 217 33.83 15.07 0.45
CA LYS A 217 33.97 15.65 1.79
C LYS A 217 33.28 14.78 2.83
N ARG A 218 33.82 14.78 4.05
CA ARG A 218 33.16 14.16 5.18
C ARG A 218 31.97 15.00 5.61
N LEU A 219 30.85 14.33 5.95
CA LEU A 219 29.66 15.01 6.40
C LEU A 219 29.90 15.80 7.69
N GLY A 220 30.79 15.32 8.57
CA GLY A 220 31.20 16.03 9.78
C GLY A 220 31.86 17.36 9.53
N ASP A 221 32.60 17.53 8.38
CA ASP A 221 33.28 18.77 8.01
C ASP A 221 32.32 19.84 7.45
N MET A 222 31.09 19.41 7.08
CA MET A 222 30.06 20.26 6.47
C MET A 222 28.84 20.47 7.37
N SER A 223 28.87 19.91 8.58
CA SER A 223 27.68 19.97 9.48
C SER A 223 28.09 19.87 10.94
N THR A 224 27.18 20.33 11.79
CA THR A 224 27.24 20.05 13.23
C THR A 224 26.15 19.04 13.58
N MET A 225 26.47 18.08 14.44
CA MET A 225 25.57 16.98 14.76
C MET A 225 25.39 16.85 16.26
N ASN A 226 24.14 16.67 16.68
CA ASN A 226 23.78 16.42 18.07
C ASN A 226 22.71 15.33 18.16
N SER A 227 22.95 14.34 19.00
CA SER A 227 21.92 13.41 19.43
C SER A 227 21.15 14.01 20.60
N GLY A 228 19.89 13.64 20.73
CA GLY A 228 19.08 14.05 21.86
C GLY A 228 19.12 13.04 23.01
N GLY A 229 18.08 13.08 23.83
CA GLY A 229 17.84 12.15 24.93
C GLY A 229 16.34 12.06 25.21
N THR A 230 15.96 11.09 26.02
CA THR A 230 14.57 10.89 26.40
C THR A 230 14.40 11.19 27.88
N PRO A 231 13.46 12.09 28.27
CA PRO A 231 13.12 12.29 29.66
C PRO A 231 12.63 10.99 30.30
N SER A 232 12.86 10.84 31.62
CA SER A 232 12.39 9.65 32.34
C SER A 232 10.88 9.46 32.23
N SER A 233 10.46 8.33 31.66
CA SER A 233 9.04 7.98 31.52
C SER A 233 8.31 7.79 32.86
N LYS A 234 9.06 7.61 33.95
CA LYS A 234 8.51 7.49 35.32
C LYS A 234 8.01 8.81 35.90
N VAL A 235 8.42 9.96 35.30
CA VAL A 235 8.05 11.29 35.79
C VAL A 235 7.04 11.91 34.82
N GLN A 236 5.77 11.78 35.15
CA GLN A 236 4.67 12.26 34.27
C GLN A 236 4.75 13.77 33.99
N ALA A 237 5.27 14.58 34.93
CA ALA A 237 5.46 16.02 34.77
C ALA A 237 6.44 16.39 33.63
N PHE A 238 7.25 15.46 33.14
CA PHE A 238 8.17 15.68 32.01
C PHE A 238 7.47 15.59 30.65
N TYR A 239 6.23 15.10 30.61
CA TYR A 239 5.46 14.88 29.39
C TYR A 239 4.22 15.78 29.33
N ASN A 240 3.51 15.75 28.19
CA ASN A 240 2.29 16.51 27.95
C ASN A 240 2.46 18.05 28.06
N GLY A 241 3.68 18.54 27.83
CA GLY A 241 3.97 19.97 27.74
C GLY A 241 3.73 20.55 26.34
N GLY A 242 4.34 21.72 26.09
CA GLY A 242 4.20 22.44 24.82
C GLY A 242 5.25 22.09 23.75
N ILE A 243 6.33 21.36 24.09
CA ILE A 243 7.46 21.10 23.21
C ILE A 243 7.22 19.82 22.42
N PRO A 244 7.10 19.86 21.08
CA PRO A 244 7.03 18.67 20.26
C PRO A 244 8.25 17.77 20.50
N PHE A 245 8.04 16.44 20.65
CA PHE A 245 9.11 15.48 20.94
C PHE A 245 9.08 14.35 19.93
N LEU A 246 10.10 14.33 19.07
CA LEU A 246 10.17 13.44 17.92
C LEU A 246 10.43 11.98 18.33
N SER A 247 9.64 11.10 17.76
CA SER A 247 9.82 9.64 17.77
C SER A 247 10.18 9.12 16.36
N ILE A 248 10.71 7.90 16.28
CA ILE A 248 10.94 7.24 14.98
C ILE A 248 9.63 6.94 14.26
N SER A 249 8.53 6.68 14.99
CA SER A 249 7.20 6.49 14.41
C SER A 249 6.71 7.75 13.67
N ASP A 250 6.96 8.96 14.21
CA ASP A 250 6.63 10.20 13.53
C ASP A 250 7.36 10.35 12.18
N MET A 251 8.66 10.00 12.16
CA MET A 251 9.46 10.00 10.92
C MET A 251 8.93 8.99 9.89
N THR A 252 8.45 7.84 10.36
CA THR A 252 7.88 6.80 9.49
C THR A 252 6.53 7.24 8.92
N ALA A 253 5.70 7.88 9.72
CA ALA A 253 4.35 8.29 9.33
C ALA A 253 4.33 9.50 8.37
N GLN A 254 5.26 10.46 8.54
CA GLN A 254 5.24 11.72 7.80
C GLN A 254 6.27 11.77 6.64
N GLY A 255 7.28 10.94 6.65
CA GLY A 255 8.28 10.85 5.57
C GLY A 255 9.25 12.03 5.53
N LYS A 256 9.30 12.78 4.41
CA LYS A 256 10.31 13.82 4.14
C LYS A 256 10.30 14.96 5.15
N TYR A 257 9.14 15.52 5.46
CA TYR A 257 9.00 16.65 6.37
C TYR A 257 8.19 16.31 7.61
N ILE A 258 8.70 16.68 8.79
CA ILE A 258 8.01 16.47 10.06
C ILE A 258 7.34 17.77 10.49
N TYR A 259 6.01 17.80 10.42
CA TYR A 259 5.18 18.95 10.76
C TYR A 259 4.60 18.90 12.17
N SER A 260 4.54 17.71 12.77
CA SER A 260 3.98 17.47 14.10
C SER A 260 4.60 16.25 14.75
N THR A 261 4.39 16.08 16.05
CA THR A 261 4.79 14.89 16.79
C THR A 261 3.62 14.39 17.63
N GLU A 262 3.51 13.08 17.77
CA GLU A 262 2.51 12.44 18.63
C GLU A 262 2.75 12.85 20.10
N LYS A 263 4.03 12.82 20.53
CA LYS A 263 4.42 13.12 21.90
C LYS A 263 4.89 14.56 22.04
N LYS A 264 4.70 15.08 23.27
CA LYS A 264 5.23 16.38 23.67
C LYS A 264 5.90 16.24 25.04
N ILE A 265 6.92 17.07 25.30
CA ILE A 265 7.57 17.18 26.60
C ILE A 265 7.37 18.57 27.19
N SER A 266 7.51 18.67 28.49
CA SER A 266 7.48 19.95 29.22
C SER A 266 8.86 20.58 29.26
N GLU A 267 8.94 21.87 29.63
CA GLU A 267 10.21 22.54 29.93
C GLU A 267 11.00 21.81 31.01
N LEU A 268 10.32 21.27 32.05
CA LEU A 268 10.94 20.43 33.07
C LEU A 268 11.54 19.16 32.46
N GLY A 269 10.84 18.50 31.54
CA GLY A 269 11.34 17.34 30.84
C GLY A 269 12.57 17.66 29.98
N LEU A 270 12.57 18.81 29.31
CA LEU A 270 13.71 19.27 28.51
C LEU A 270 14.95 19.53 29.40
N ILE A 271 14.78 20.27 30.50
CA ILE A 271 15.88 20.67 31.38
C ILE A 271 16.46 19.47 32.15
N ASN A 272 15.60 18.53 32.58
CA ASN A 272 16.01 17.36 33.36
C ASN A 272 16.34 16.12 32.48
N SER A 273 16.66 16.32 31.22
CA SER A 273 17.08 15.24 30.32
C SER A 273 18.15 15.69 29.34
N SER A 274 18.69 14.75 28.57
CA SER A 274 19.58 15.04 27.45
C SER A 274 18.83 15.35 26.16
N ALA A 275 17.51 15.55 26.20
CA ALA A 275 16.74 15.95 25.02
C ALA A 275 17.29 17.28 24.43
N ARG A 276 17.37 17.35 23.13
CA ARG A 276 17.93 18.51 22.43
C ARG A 276 16.91 19.10 21.49
N ILE A 277 16.81 20.43 21.52
CA ILE A 277 16.00 21.18 20.56
C ILE A 277 16.73 21.25 19.23
N VAL A 278 16.02 20.97 18.16
CA VAL A 278 16.44 21.22 16.78
C VAL A 278 15.52 22.26 16.13
N ASN A 279 16.07 23.03 15.23
CA ASN A 279 15.34 24.08 14.53
C ASN A 279 14.72 23.54 13.22
N LYS A 280 13.81 24.32 12.65
CA LYS A 280 13.31 24.09 11.30
C LYS A 280 14.49 23.95 10.31
N GLY A 281 14.42 22.99 9.40
CA GLY A 281 15.45 22.72 8.40
C GLY A 281 16.55 21.74 8.87
N THR A 282 16.59 21.36 10.16
CA THR A 282 17.53 20.34 10.62
C THR A 282 17.19 18.98 10.01
N ILE A 283 18.20 18.28 9.49
CA ILE A 283 18.07 16.88 9.06
C ILE A 283 17.96 16.01 10.31
N LEU A 284 16.97 15.16 10.32
CA LEU A 284 16.65 14.19 11.37
C LEU A 284 17.04 12.81 10.85
N TYR A 285 18.03 12.17 11.50
CA TYR A 285 18.60 10.91 11.03
C TYR A 285 18.42 9.81 12.07
N ALA A 286 17.79 8.71 11.70
CA ALA A 286 17.51 7.60 12.61
C ALA A 286 18.76 6.75 12.86
N MET A 287 19.15 6.63 14.14
CA MET A 287 20.37 5.96 14.60
C MET A 287 20.12 4.53 15.08
N TYR A 288 18.86 4.21 15.39
CA TYR A 288 18.40 2.92 15.92
C TYR A 288 17.29 2.39 15.02
N ALA A 289 16.22 1.85 15.56
CA ALA A 289 15.10 1.33 14.75
C ALA A 289 14.86 2.15 13.46
N SER A 290 14.71 1.51 12.32
CA SER A 290 14.68 2.15 10.98
C SER A 290 15.99 2.89 10.63
N LEU A 291 17.12 2.19 10.83
CA LEU A 291 18.47 2.71 10.57
C LEU A 291 18.57 3.45 9.23
N GLY A 292 19.19 4.63 9.26
CA GLY A 292 19.45 5.41 8.06
C GLY A 292 18.26 6.20 7.54
N LYS A 293 17.06 6.03 8.11
CA LYS A 293 15.89 6.82 7.72
C LYS A 293 16.12 8.29 7.99
N CYS A 294 15.81 9.12 7.01
CA CYS A 294 16.06 10.55 7.02
C CYS A 294 14.77 11.35 6.89
N SER A 295 14.66 12.47 7.60
CA SER A 295 13.59 13.46 7.47
C SER A 295 14.15 14.87 7.67
N ILE A 296 13.34 15.90 7.38
CA ILE A 296 13.67 17.31 7.60
C ILE A 296 12.67 17.87 8.61
N SER A 297 13.14 18.56 9.64
CA SER A 297 12.21 19.20 10.57
C SER A 297 11.53 20.41 9.92
N ALA A 298 10.20 20.43 9.88
CA ALA A 298 9.43 21.58 9.41
C ALA A 298 9.12 22.57 10.53
N ILE A 299 9.27 22.15 11.79
CA ILE A 299 9.03 22.94 13.01
C ILE A 299 10.20 22.79 13.99
N LYS A 300 10.28 23.67 14.96
CA LYS A 300 11.18 23.52 16.12
C LYS A 300 10.66 22.38 17.01
N MET A 301 11.53 21.41 17.36
CA MET A 301 11.14 20.25 18.17
C MET A 301 12.31 19.70 18.98
N ALA A 302 12.03 18.93 20.00
CA ALA A 302 13.01 18.16 20.76
C ALA A 302 13.19 16.76 20.13
N ILE A 303 14.42 16.23 20.19
CA ILE A 303 14.75 14.88 19.68
C ILE A 303 15.26 13.96 20.80
N SER A 304 14.99 12.66 20.63
CA SER A 304 15.48 11.59 21.52
C SER A 304 16.89 11.14 21.12
N GLN A 305 17.47 10.23 21.92
CA GLN A 305 18.74 9.58 21.60
C GLN A 305 18.70 8.71 20.33
N ALA A 306 17.50 8.33 19.89
CA ALA A 306 17.34 7.52 18.68
C ALA A 306 17.49 8.34 17.38
N VAL A 307 17.53 9.68 17.48
CA VAL A 307 17.61 10.59 16.34
C VAL A 307 18.83 11.49 16.47
N LEU A 308 19.62 11.55 15.39
CA LEU A 308 20.71 12.51 15.24
C LEU A 308 20.19 13.72 14.46
N GLY A 309 20.24 14.89 15.08
CA GLY A 309 19.99 16.16 14.41
C GLY A 309 21.26 16.63 13.70
N ILE A 310 21.20 16.80 12.38
CA ILE A 310 22.31 17.24 11.53
C ILE A 310 21.98 18.65 11.02
N ASN A 311 22.75 19.63 11.48
CA ASN A 311 22.66 21.02 11.03
C ASN A 311 23.78 21.26 10.02
N VAL A 312 23.43 21.44 8.77
CA VAL A 312 24.42 21.66 7.70
C VAL A 312 24.94 23.10 7.72
N ASN A 313 26.15 23.29 7.25
CA ASN A 313 26.66 24.61 6.87
C ASN A 313 26.03 24.96 5.50
N THR A 314 25.01 25.81 5.50
CA THR A 314 24.25 26.17 4.29
C THR A 314 25.04 26.93 3.24
N ALA A 315 26.25 27.39 3.54
CA ALA A 315 27.17 27.95 2.56
C ALA A 315 27.86 26.88 1.70
N ILE A 316 27.80 25.59 2.11
CA ILE A 316 28.52 24.48 1.47
C ILE A 316 27.54 23.38 1.01
N LEU A 317 26.48 23.13 1.78
CA LEU A 317 25.60 21.97 1.57
C LEU A 317 24.13 22.37 1.73
N ASP A 318 23.31 22.03 0.76
CA ASP A 318 21.87 22.21 0.81
C ASP A 318 21.18 21.11 1.63
N ASN A 319 20.22 21.45 2.49
CA ASN A 319 19.50 20.52 3.34
C ASN A 319 18.72 19.48 2.56
N VAL A 320 18.03 19.90 1.48
CA VAL A 320 17.17 19.01 0.70
C VAL A 320 18.00 18.08 -0.17
N PHE A 321 19.13 18.58 -0.69
CA PHE A 321 20.11 17.75 -1.38
C PHE A 321 20.67 16.67 -0.43
N LEU A 322 21.05 17.06 0.79
CA LEU A 322 21.54 16.10 1.79
C LEU A 322 20.48 15.06 2.15
N TYR A 323 19.22 15.47 2.30
CA TYR A 323 18.11 14.55 2.54
C TYR A 323 18.06 13.46 1.46
N TYR A 324 18.06 13.84 0.18
CA TYR A 324 18.04 12.88 -0.91
C TYR A 324 19.28 12.00 -0.96
N TYR A 325 20.46 12.59 -0.70
CA TYR A 325 21.71 11.84 -0.68
C TYR A 325 21.70 10.76 0.42
N LEU A 326 21.30 11.13 1.64
CA LEU A 326 21.22 10.19 2.76
C LEU A 326 20.15 9.11 2.51
N SER A 327 19.01 9.48 1.94
CA SER A 327 17.96 8.52 1.54
C SER A 327 18.45 7.57 0.44
N PHE A 328 19.23 8.06 -0.51
CA PHE A 328 19.82 7.24 -1.58
C PHE A 328 20.81 6.18 -1.06
N ILE A 329 21.59 6.52 -0.04
CA ILE A 329 22.56 5.60 0.56
C ILE A 329 21.97 4.73 1.67
N GLU A 330 20.69 4.87 2.03
CA GLU A 330 20.05 4.18 3.17
C GLU A 330 20.31 2.66 3.16
N ASN A 331 20.09 2.00 2.03
CA ASN A 331 20.32 0.55 1.91
C ASN A 331 21.80 0.16 2.17
N LYS A 332 22.76 1.00 1.77
CA LYS A 332 24.20 0.76 2.05
C LYS A 332 24.48 0.89 3.54
N VAL A 333 23.86 1.89 4.18
CA VAL A 333 24.01 2.13 5.63
C VAL A 333 23.38 1.00 6.44
N VAL A 334 22.19 0.52 6.06
CA VAL A 334 21.55 -0.65 6.69
C VAL A 334 22.43 -1.89 6.58
N ALA A 335 23.03 -2.15 5.40
CA ALA A 335 23.94 -3.28 5.20
C ALA A 335 25.20 -3.17 6.09
N MET A 336 25.77 -1.97 6.27
CA MET A 336 26.90 -1.73 7.19
C MET A 336 26.52 -2.00 8.65
N GLY A 337 25.30 -1.65 9.07
CA GLY A 337 24.81 -1.88 10.43
C GLY A 337 24.52 -3.36 10.75
N GLN A 338 24.28 -4.19 9.74
CA GLN A 338 24.02 -5.63 9.91
C GLN A 338 25.27 -6.50 9.97
N THR A 339 26.40 -6.03 9.45
CA THR A 339 27.68 -6.77 9.44
C THR A 339 28.52 -6.53 10.70
N GLY A 340 28.16 -5.59 11.56
CA GLY A 340 28.81 -5.30 12.83
C GLY A 340 28.13 -5.97 14.02
N THR A 341 28.85 -6.13 15.12
CA THR A 341 28.36 -6.66 16.42
C THR A 341 27.28 -5.77 17.08
N GLN A 342 26.94 -4.61 16.51
CA GLN A 342 25.93 -3.68 17.00
C GLN A 342 25.04 -3.22 15.84
N SER A 343 23.76 -3.48 15.95
CA SER A 343 22.70 -3.06 14.99
C SER A 343 22.38 -1.54 15.05
N ASN A 344 23.34 -0.69 15.46
CA ASN A 344 23.11 0.72 15.72
C ASN A 344 24.18 1.57 15.04
N LEU A 345 23.79 2.75 14.56
CA LEU A 345 24.74 3.75 14.08
C LEU A 345 25.30 4.57 15.23
N SER A 346 26.55 5.01 15.12
CA SER A 346 27.13 6.01 16.01
C SER A 346 27.21 7.37 15.32
N LYS A 347 27.19 8.45 16.11
CA LYS A 347 27.41 9.81 15.60
C LYS A 347 28.72 9.90 14.83
N GLU A 348 29.79 9.29 15.34
CA GLU A 348 31.11 9.28 14.72
C GLU A 348 31.08 8.60 13.34
N LEU A 349 30.35 7.48 13.21
CA LEU A 349 30.19 6.81 11.92
C LEU A 349 29.51 7.74 10.90
N VAL A 350 28.42 8.42 11.29
CA VAL A 350 27.72 9.36 10.41
C VAL A 350 28.58 10.57 10.05
N GLN A 351 29.38 11.10 11.00
CA GLN A 351 30.32 12.17 10.71
C GLN A 351 31.39 11.77 9.67
N ASN A 352 31.76 10.49 9.63
CA ASN A 352 32.74 9.96 8.70
C ASN A 352 32.15 9.55 7.33
N PHE A 353 30.83 9.72 7.10
CA PHE A 353 30.28 9.52 5.75
C PHE A 353 30.96 10.46 4.77
N VAL A 354 31.60 9.89 3.76
CA VAL A 354 32.20 10.63 2.66
C VAL A 354 31.14 10.80 1.58
N LEU A 355 30.78 12.05 1.32
CA LEU A 355 29.79 12.42 0.30
C LEU A 355 30.51 13.01 -0.90
N LYS A 356 30.17 12.56 -2.11
CA LYS A 356 30.61 13.18 -3.35
C LYS A 356 29.53 14.19 -3.76
N ILE A 357 29.85 15.48 -3.71
CA ILE A 357 28.89 16.57 -3.89
C ILE A 357 29.38 17.62 -4.90
N PRO A 358 28.47 18.32 -5.61
CA PRO A 358 28.84 19.49 -6.38
C PRO A 358 29.41 20.58 -5.46
N VAL A 359 30.49 21.23 -5.86
CA VAL A 359 31.01 22.44 -5.17
C VAL A 359 29.99 23.59 -5.33
N ASP A 360 29.29 23.62 -6.44
CA ASP A 360 28.28 24.63 -6.71
C ASP A 360 26.98 24.35 -5.95
N LEU A 361 26.66 25.21 -4.98
CA LEU A 361 25.44 25.09 -4.19
C LEU A 361 24.18 25.22 -5.06
N THR A 362 24.24 26.00 -6.16
CA THR A 362 23.12 26.15 -7.08
C THR A 362 22.83 24.85 -7.85
N GLU A 363 23.85 24.02 -8.14
CA GLU A 363 23.65 22.68 -8.70
C GLU A 363 23.01 21.74 -7.68
N GLN A 364 23.43 21.76 -6.40
CA GLN A 364 22.80 20.98 -5.35
C GLN A 364 21.31 21.32 -5.22
N ILE A 365 20.97 22.61 -5.20
CA ILE A 365 19.58 23.09 -5.13
C ILE A 365 18.80 22.67 -6.38
N ALA A 366 19.36 22.76 -7.56
CA ALA A 366 18.71 22.36 -8.80
C ALA A 366 18.38 20.84 -8.80
N ILE A 367 19.34 19.99 -8.38
CA ILE A 367 19.13 18.55 -8.21
C ILE A 367 18.02 18.28 -7.18
N ALA A 368 18.10 18.94 -6.02
CA ALA A 368 17.11 18.80 -4.96
C ALA A 368 15.71 19.23 -5.40
N THR A 369 15.60 20.27 -6.21
CA THR A 369 14.34 20.75 -6.78
C THR A 369 13.72 19.70 -7.72
N ILE A 370 14.51 19.18 -8.68
CA ILE A 370 14.04 18.14 -9.62
C ILE A 370 13.50 16.92 -8.85
N LEU A 371 14.23 16.46 -7.84
CA LEU A 371 13.80 15.31 -7.05
C LEU A 371 12.56 15.62 -6.19
N SER A 372 12.44 16.86 -5.70
CA SER A 372 11.26 17.31 -4.94
C SER A 372 10.02 17.43 -5.82
N ASP A 373 10.17 17.88 -7.04
CA ASP A 373 9.08 17.96 -8.01
C ASP A 373 8.59 16.56 -8.41
N MET A 374 9.51 15.59 -8.52
CA MET A 374 9.13 14.18 -8.73
C MET A 374 8.35 13.62 -7.54
N ASP A 375 8.76 13.93 -6.29
CA ASP A 375 8.01 13.54 -5.09
C ASP A 375 6.61 14.13 -5.09
N ALA A 376 6.49 15.42 -5.36
CA ALA A 376 5.21 16.11 -5.40
C ALA A 376 4.27 15.53 -6.48
N GLU A 377 4.80 15.15 -7.66
CA GLU A 377 4.02 14.50 -8.70
C GLU A 377 3.51 13.13 -8.27
N ILE A 378 4.35 12.32 -7.62
CA ILE A 378 3.97 10.99 -7.09
C ILE A 378 2.90 11.15 -6.01
N GLU A 379 3.10 12.03 -5.05
CA GLU A 379 2.14 12.30 -3.97
C GLU A 379 0.77 12.77 -4.50
N ALA A 380 0.78 13.62 -5.54
CA ALA A 380 -0.45 14.07 -6.18
C ALA A 380 -1.20 12.90 -6.87
N LEU A 381 -0.48 11.96 -7.49
CA LEU A 381 -1.07 10.76 -8.08
C LEU A 381 -1.63 9.80 -7.02
N GLU A 382 -0.92 9.60 -5.90
CA GLU A 382 -1.36 8.77 -4.77
C GLU A 382 -2.61 9.36 -4.12
N THR A 383 -2.63 10.67 -3.91
CA THR A 383 -3.81 11.40 -3.41
C THR A 383 -5.01 11.23 -4.34
N LYS A 384 -4.77 11.35 -5.66
CA LYS A 384 -5.81 11.15 -6.67
C LYS A 384 -6.34 9.72 -6.64
N ARG A 385 -5.45 8.74 -6.56
CA ARG A 385 -5.80 7.32 -6.44
C ARG A 385 -6.67 7.05 -5.22
N SER A 386 -6.29 7.58 -4.05
CA SER A 386 -7.05 7.45 -2.81
C SER A 386 -8.47 8.04 -2.93
N LYS A 387 -8.62 9.19 -3.58
CA LYS A 387 -9.95 9.78 -3.84
C LYS A 387 -10.81 8.89 -4.73
N TYR A 388 -10.26 8.30 -5.79
CA TYR A 388 -11.00 7.40 -6.65
C TYR A 388 -11.37 6.09 -5.96
N GLU A 389 -10.53 5.58 -5.06
CA GLU A 389 -10.89 4.44 -4.20
C GLU A 389 -12.12 4.75 -3.32
N GLN A 390 -12.17 5.94 -2.72
CA GLN A 390 -13.33 6.39 -1.96
C GLN A 390 -14.57 6.56 -2.84
N VAL A 391 -14.41 7.09 -4.07
CA VAL A 391 -15.49 7.20 -5.05
C VAL A 391 -16.02 5.82 -5.40
N LYS A 392 -15.15 4.83 -5.67
CA LYS A 392 -15.55 3.45 -5.94
C LYS A 392 -16.40 2.87 -4.80
N GLN A 393 -15.96 3.04 -3.55
CA GLN A 393 -16.73 2.58 -2.40
C GLN A 393 -18.10 3.24 -2.32
N GLY A 394 -18.16 4.57 -2.53
CA GLY A 394 -19.43 5.30 -2.60
C GLY A 394 -20.33 4.82 -3.74
N MET A 395 -19.78 4.59 -4.93
CA MET A 395 -20.51 4.04 -6.08
C MET A 395 -21.08 2.65 -5.78
N MET A 396 -20.27 1.75 -5.22
CA MET A 396 -20.73 0.42 -4.83
C MET A 396 -21.90 0.52 -3.84
N GLN A 397 -21.80 1.39 -2.85
CA GLN A 397 -22.87 1.58 -1.87
C GLN A 397 -24.16 2.14 -2.50
N GLN A 398 -24.08 3.03 -3.46
CA GLN A 398 -25.26 3.64 -4.09
C GLN A 398 -25.87 2.73 -5.16
N LEU A 399 -25.04 2.13 -6.01
CA LEU A 399 -25.48 1.34 -7.16
C LEU A 399 -25.94 -0.08 -6.79
N LEU A 400 -25.17 -0.77 -5.91
CA LEU A 400 -25.48 -2.16 -5.52
C LEU A 400 -26.58 -2.25 -4.44
N THR A 401 -27.05 -1.12 -3.93
CA THR A 401 -28.24 -1.04 -3.06
C THR A 401 -29.46 -0.44 -3.77
N GLY A 402 -29.30 -0.02 -5.04
CA GLY A 402 -30.35 0.60 -5.82
C GLY A 402 -30.77 2.00 -5.36
N LYS A 403 -29.97 2.66 -4.50
CA LYS A 403 -30.22 4.06 -4.10
C LYS A 403 -30.08 5.01 -5.28
N ILE A 404 -29.16 4.72 -6.18
CA ILE A 404 -29.05 5.36 -7.49
C ILE A 404 -29.33 4.28 -8.53
N ARG A 405 -30.24 4.60 -9.45
CA ARG A 405 -30.69 3.71 -10.53
C ARG A 405 -30.06 4.15 -11.85
N LEU A 406 -29.62 3.18 -12.63
CA LEU A 406 -29.09 3.40 -13.99
C LEU A 406 -30.09 2.90 -15.04
N ILE A 407 -31.31 3.39 -14.93
CA ILE A 407 -32.42 3.16 -15.86
C ILE A 407 -32.74 4.45 -16.63
N ASP A 408 -33.31 4.29 -17.84
CA ASP A 408 -33.73 5.43 -18.67
C ASP A 408 -35.04 6.05 -18.15
#